data_250a35850d52d0be18a956aaf60e574a
#
_entry.id   250a35850d52d0be18a956aaf60e574a
#
_cell.length_a   1.000
_cell.length_b   1.000
_cell.length_c   1.000
_cell.angle_alpha   90.00
_cell.angle_beta   90.00
_cell.angle_gamma   90.00
#
_symmetry.space_group_name_H-M   'P 1'
#
loop_
_entity.id
_entity.type
_entity.pdbx_description
1 polymer ?
#
loop_
_entity_poly.entity_id
_entity_poly.type
_entity_poly.pdbx_seq_one_letter_code
_entity_poly.pdbx_strand_id
1 'polypeptide(L)'
;SISDAIRMITGGQGFGIGAQFHNVSKAQIYGVEISTNGVYNFNKNTKLFYNLGYVYTEPRDADYKERNDAEDLYTDPLQMKEKSNTGKYLKYRPKHSFKATVDFQWKRINLGANVAWKSKILAVDYLMMDERPKAQLDLMDYVRGIAFGYSKGETLATYWKKHNTDYATVDMRLGVKASKEVA
;
A
#
# COMPACT_ATOMS: atom_id res chain seq x y z
N SER A 1 19.42 -2.47 -8.26
CA SER A 1 19.42 -1.47 -7.18
C SER A 1 19.03 -0.12 -7.72
N ILE A 2 18.24 0.62 -6.99
CA ILE A 2 17.84 1.99 -7.33
C ILE A 2 18.61 2.91 -6.39
N SER A 3 19.44 3.80 -6.96
CA SER A 3 20.30 4.71 -6.18
C SER A 3 19.64 6.03 -5.78
N ASP A 4 18.52 6.41 -6.41
CA ASP A 4 17.90 7.74 -6.24
C ASP A 4 16.38 7.68 -6.04
N ALA A 5 15.92 6.79 -5.17
CA ALA A 5 14.51 6.77 -4.80
C ALA A 5 14.18 7.96 -3.88
N ILE A 6 13.07 8.65 -4.15
CA ILE A 6 12.61 9.80 -3.37
C ILE A 6 11.74 9.32 -2.22
N ARG A 7 11.99 9.83 -1.02
CA ARG A 7 11.13 9.65 0.15
C ARG A 7 10.64 10.99 0.70
N MET A 8 9.45 10.99 1.23
CA MET A 8 8.89 12.13 1.96
C MET A 8 9.28 12.01 3.43
N ILE A 9 9.79 13.07 4.00
CA ILE A 9 10.04 13.22 5.43
C ILE A 9 9.11 14.30 5.93
N THR A 10 8.29 13.95 6.93
CA THR A 10 7.41 14.88 7.61
C THR A 10 8.00 15.22 8.98
N GLY A 11 8.15 16.48 9.25
CA GLY A 11 8.66 17.01 10.51
C GLY A 11 9.35 18.35 10.31
N GLY A 12 9.24 19.26 11.23
CA GLY A 12 9.87 20.56 11.20
C GLY A 12 10.02 21.12 12.60
N GLN A 13 11.14 21.76 12.88
CA GLN A 13 11.27 22.69 14.02
C GLN A 13 10.68 24.02 13.57
N GLY A 14 9.69 24.51 14.31
CA GLY A 14 9.09 25.82 14.07
C GLY A 14 7.62 25.76 13.65
N PHE A 15 7.01 26.91 13.52
CA PHE A 15 5.61 27.10 13.17
C PHE A 15 5.31 26.62 11.74
N GLY A 16 5.12 25.33 11.55
CA GLY A 16 4.69 24.79 10.27
C GLY A 16 4.86 23.28 10.18
N ILE A 17 3.80 22.58 9.77
CA ILE A 17 3.87 21.18 9.36
C ILE A 17 4.47 21.19 7.95
N GLY A 18 5.77 20.97 7.86
CA GLY A 18 6.48 20.86 6.59
C GLY A 18 6.70 19.42 6.18
N ALA A 19 6.41 19.09 4.94
CA ALA A 19 6.82 17.85 4.31
C ALA A 19 7.97 18.14 3.35
N GLN A 20 9.06 17.40 3.47
CA GLN A 20 10.21 17.49 2.58
C GLN A 20 10.42 16.16 1.85
N PHE A 21 10.74 16.26 0.57
CA PHE A 21 11.13 15.10 -0.23
C PHE A 21 12.65 14.96 -0.22
N HIS A 22 13.13 13.82 0.18
CA HIS A 22 14.54 13.48 0.16
C HIS A 22 14.79 12.22 -0.66
N ASN A 23 15.94 12.15 -1.30
CA ASN A 23 16.37 10.94 -1.98
C ASN A 23 16.70 9.85 -0.96
N VAL A 24 16.22 8.65 -1.22
CA VAL A 24 16.66 7.44 -0.51
C VAL A 24 18.01 7.06 -1.11
N SER A 25 19.06 7.01 -0.31
CA SER A 25 20.42 6.83 -0.80
C SER A 25 20.63 5.45 -1.43
N LYS A 26 19.97 4.40 -0.93
CA LYS A 26 20.03 3.06 -1.51
C LYS A 26 18.75 2.27 -1.26
N ALA A 27 18.01 1.98 -2.30
CA ALA A 27 16.89 1.05 -2.26
C ALA A 27 17.25 -0.25 -3.01
N GLN A 28 16.96 -1.39 -2.43
CA GLN A 28 17.14 -2.71 -3.04
C GLN A 28 15.79 -3.39 -3.15
N ILE A 29 15.41 -3.78 -4.36
CA ILE A 29 14.15 -4.47 -4.60
C ILE A 29 14.46 -5.78 -5.32
N TYR A 30 14.11 -6.90 -4.67
CA TYR A 30 14.15 -8.23 -5.25
C TYR A 30 12.73 -8.75 -5.37
N GLY A 31 12.44 -9.52 -6.40
CA GLY A 31 11.10 -10.03 -6.57
C GLY A 31 11.02 -11.19 -7.54
N VAL A 32 9.90 -11.88 -7.47
CA VAL A 32 9.51 -12.93 -8.41
C VAL A 32 8.08 -12.62 -8.85
N GLU A 33 7.86 -12.66 -10.16
CA GLU A 33 6.55 -12.55 -10.77
C GLU A 33 6.20 -13.84 -11.49
N ILE A 34 4.99 -14.34 -11.23
CA ILE A 34 4.44 -15.50 -11.90
C ILE A 34 3.10 -15.08 -12.49
N SER A 35 2.90 -15.30 -13.79
CA SER A 35 1.63 -15.03 -14.44
C SER A 35 1.24 -16.15 -15.39
N THR A 36 -0.06 -16.36 -15.50
CA THR A 36 -0.63 -17.29 -16.47
C THR A 36 -1.94 -16.73 -17.01
N ASN A 37 -2.17 -16.93 -18.28
CA ASN A 37 -3.42 -16.59 -18.92
C ASN A 37 -3.82 -17.69 -19.90
N GLY A 38 -5.10 -17.75 -20.21
CA GLY A 38 -5.56 -18.73 -21.15
C GLY A 38 -7.06 -18.66 -21.40
N VAL A 39 -7.47 -19.55 -22.30
CA VAL A 39 -8.88 -19.75 -22.65
C VAL A 39 -9.18 -21.24 -22.57
N TYR A 40 -10.17 -21.59 -21.76
CA TYR A 40 -10.68 -22.95 -21.72
C TYR A 40 -12.03 -23.02 -22.43
N ASN A 41 -12.14 -23.87 -23.45
CA ASN A 41 -13.36 -24.07 -24.23
C ASN A 41 -14.07 -25.32 -23.73
N PHE A 42 -15.16 -25.16 -23.00
CA PHE A 42 -16.00 -26.29 -22.58
C PHE A 42 -16.77 -26.89 -23.76
N ASN A 43 -17.28 -26.00 -24.62
CA ASN A 43 -17.99 -26.35 -25.87
C ASN A 43 -18.05 -25.12 -26.81
N LYS A 44 -18.72 -25.25 -27.95
CA LYS A 44 -18.83 -24.17 -28.97
C LYS A 44 -19.44 -22.86 -28.40
N ASN A 45 -20.26 -22.96 -27.35
CA ASN A 45 -21.03 -21.84 -26.81
C ASN A 45 -20.58 -21.42 -25.40
N THR A 46 -19.58 -22.11 -24.81
CA THR A 46 -19.15 -21.87 -23.43
C THR A 46 -17.64 -21.80 -23.35
N LYS A 47 -17.15 -20.68 -22.91
CA LYS A 47 -15.70 -20.38 -22.80
C LYS A 47 -15.39 -19.73 -21.46
N LEU A 48 -14.23 -20.03 -20.91
CA LEU A 48 -13.65 -19.39 -19.76
C LEU A 48 -12.34 -18.74 -20.15
N PHE A 49 -12.24 -17.44 -19.97
CA PHE A 49 -11.00 -16.69 -20.09
C PHE A 49 -10.47 -16.44 -18.69
N TYR A 50 -9.19 -16.60 -18.49
CA TYR A 50 -8.56 -16.29 -17.21
C TYR A 50 -7.21 -15.62 -17.40
N ASN A 51 -6.88 -14.73 -16.48
CA ASN A 51 -5.58 -14.11 -16.33
C ASN A 51 -5.27 -14.04 -14.85
N LEU A 52 -4.21 -14.70 -14.42
CA LEU A 52 -3.79 -14.79 -13.02
C LEU A 52 -2.35 -14.29 -12.93
N GLY A 53 -2.08 -13.43 -11.95
CA GLY A 53 -0.75 -12.90 -11.71
C GLY A 53 -0.47 -12.80 -10.21
N TYR A 54 0.72 -13.22 -9.83
CA TYR A 54 1.22 -13.09 -8.47
C TYR A 54 2.61 -12.47 -8.50
N VAL A 55 2.82 -11.48 -7.63
CA VAL A 55 4.10 -10.80 -7.47
C VAL A 55 4.52 -10.90 -6.02
N TYR A 56 5.71 -11.41 -5.79
CA TYR A 56 6.45 -11.28 -4.55
C TYR A 56 7.52 -10.22 -4.71
N THR A 57 7.62 -9.31 -3.76
CA THR A 57 8.63 -8.26 -3.75
C THR A 57 9.24 -8.15 -2.36
N GLU A 58 10.56 -8.11 -2.28
CA GLU A 58 11.33 -7.81 -1.06
C GLU A 58 11.92 -6.40 -1.19
N PRO A 59 11.18 -5.34 -0.82
CA PRO A 59 11.61 -3.95 -0.97
C PRO A 59 12.41 -3.53 0.25
N ARG A 60 13.73 -3.51 0.18
CA ARG A 60 14.63 -3.16 1.29
C ARG A 60 15.13 -1.73 1.19
N ASP A 61 15.17 -1.06 2.33
CA ASP A 61 15.93 0.17 2.53
C ASP A 61 17.34 -0.26 2.98
N ALA A 62 18.33 -0.13 2.07
CA ALA A 62 19.69 -0.59 2.34
C ALA A 62 20.45 0.32 3.32
N ASP A 63 19.95 1.53 3.52
CA ASP A 63 20.53 2.50 4.48
C ASP A 63 19.74 2.54 5.79
N TYR A 64 18.79 1.59 6.00
CA TYR A 64 18.05 1.51 7.24
C TYR A 64 18.99 1.30 8.42
N LYS A 65 18.92 2.23 9.39
CA LYS A 65 19.57 2.10 10.69
C LYS A 65 18.50 1.92 11.77
N GLU A 66 18.70 0.92 12.60
CA GLU A 66 17.80 0.70 13.74
C GLU A 66 17.89 1.88 14.70
N ARG A 67 16.75 2.32 15.18
CA ARG A 67 16.67 3.42 16.13
C ARG A 67 16.82 2.89 17.54
N ASN A 68 17.74 3.48 18.27
CA ASN A 68 17.96 3.11 19.66
C ASN A 68 17.05 3.91 20.63
N ASP A 69 16.64 5.14 20.27
CA ASP A 69 15.82 6.00 21.13
C ASP A 69 14.85 6.90 20.36
N ALA A 70 13.69 7.19 20.98
CA ALA A 70 12.69 8.08 20.41
C ALA A 70 13.14 9.58 20.44
N GLU A 71 14.05 9.94 21.35
CA GLU A 71 14.58 11.30 21.51
C GLU A 71 15.42 11.78 20.31
N ASP A 72 16.17 10.88 19.69
CA ASP A 72 17.03 11.19 18.55
C ASP A 72 16.29 11.79 17.34
N LEU A 73 14.97 11.59 17.26
CA LEU A 73 14.18 12.07 16.14
C LEU A 73 13.89 13.56 16.20
N TYR A 74 13.87 14.14 17.39
CA TYR A 74 13.43 15.52 17.61
C TYR A 74 14.56 16.49 17.82
N THR A 75 15.76 15.98 18.10
CA THR A 75 16.93 16.80 18.43
C THR A 75 17.83 17.12 17.25
N ASP A 76 17.88 16.26 16.24
CA ASP A 76 18.76 16.43 15.08
C ASP A 76 18.02 16.24 13.74
N PRO A 77 17.85 17.31 12.94
CA PRO A 77 17.22 17.23 11.61
C PRO A 77 17.89 16.27 10.64
N LEU A 78 19.21 16.03 10.78
CA LEU A 78 19.95 15.10 9.93
C LEU A 78 19.61 13.64 10.30
N GLN A 79 19.40 13.36 11.57
CA GLN A 79 18.99 12.05 12.06
C GLN A 79 17.54 11.72 11.65
N MET A 80 16.66 12.72 11.60
CA MET A 80 15.31 12.57 11.04
C MET A 80 15.36 12.04 9.61
N LYS A 81 16.31 12.50 8.81
CA LYS A 81 16.47 12.05 7.43
C LYS A 81 16.82 10.57 7.34
N GLU A 82 17.74 10.09 8.16
CA GLU A 82 18.24 8.72 8.10
C GLU A 82 17.31 7.70 8.77
N LYS A 83 16.64 8.11 9.86
CA LYS A 83 15.87 7.21 10.72
C LYS A 83 14.33 7.37 10.60
N SER A 84 13.86 7.97 9.53
CA SER A 84 12.40 8.23 9.35
C SER A 84 11.57 6.98 9.04
N ASN A 85 12.20 5.84 8.81
CA ASN A 85 11.53 4.59 8.47
C ASN A 85 11.30 3.73 9.70
N THR A 86 10.11 3.12 9.83
CA THR A 86 9.75 2.24 10.95
C THR A 86 10.36 0.85 10.86
N GLY A 87 11.02 0.50 9.76
CA GLY A 87 11.61 -0.81 9.55
C GLY A 87 12.53 -0.88 8.34
N LYS A 88 13.22 -2.00 8.19
CA LYS A 88 14.17 -2.27 7.11
C LYS A 88 13.57 -2.36 5.70
N TYR A 89 12.27 -2.22 5.58
CA TYR A 89 11.55 -2.25 4.30
C TYR A 89 11.30 -0.84 3.78
N LEU A 90 11.21 -0.68 2.47
CA LEU A 90 10.77 0.58 1.88
C LEU A 90 9.34 0.88 2.32
N LYS A 91 9.09 2.13 2.67
CA LYS A 91 7.79 2.60 3.14
C LYS A 91 6.68 2.36 2.11
N TYR A 92 5.49 2.04 2.62
CA TYR A 92 4.26 1.95 1.83
C TYR A 92 4.29 0.90 0.71
N ARG A 93 5.13 -0.14 0.83
CA ARG A 93 5.24 -1.22 -0.15
C ARG A 93 4.71 -2.54 0.42
N PRO A 94 3.71 -3.15 -0.21
CA PRO A 94 3.31 -4.52 0.11
C PRO A 94 4.36 -5.50 -0.42
N LYS A 95 4.53 -6.63 0.26
CA LYS A 95 5.40 -7.71 -0.21
C LYS A 95 4.73 -8.60 -1.25
N HIS A 96 3.44 -8.83 -1.09
CA HIS A 96 2.69 -9.75 -1.93
C HIS A 96 1.56 -9.01 -2.64
N SER A 97 1.38 -9.31 -3.91
CA SER A 97 0.25 -8.84 -4.69
C SER A 97 -0.27 -9.99 -5.55
N PHE A 98 -1.57 -10.16 -5.60
CA PHE A 98 -2.24 -11.11 -6.46
C PHE A 98 -3.31 -10.39 -7.28
N LYS A 99 -3.42 -10.74 -8.55
CA LYS A 99 -4.47 -10.27 -9.44
C LYS A 99 -5.05 -11.44 -10.19
N ALA A 100 -6.37 -11.50 -10.28
CA ALA A 100 -7.09 -12.47 -11.08
C ALA A 100 -8.17 -11.77 -11.89
N THR A 101 -8.27 -12.09 -13.15
CA THR A 101 -9.38 -11.73 -14.03
C THR A 101 -9.96 -13.02 -14.60
N VAL A 102 -11.25 -13.19 -14.46
CA VAL A 102 -11.97 -14.35 -14.98
C VAL A 102 -13.19 -13.85 -15.74
N ASP A 103 -13.37 -14.33 -16.96
CA ASP A 103 -14.52 -14.07 -17.82
C ASP A 103 -15.13 -15.39 -18.25
N PHE A 104 -16.36 -15.65 -17.82
CA PHE A 104 -17.14 -16.80 -18.25
C PHE A 104 -18.18 -16.39 -19.27
N GLN A 105 -18.04 -16.90 -20.47
CA GLN A 105 -18.96 -16.67 -21.56
C GLN A 105 -19.84 -17.92 -21.76
N TRP A 106 -21.14 -17.73 -21.68
CA TRP A 106 -22.11 -18.78 -21.94
C TRP A 106 -23.21 -18.27 -22.86
N LYS A 107 -23.22 -18.78 -24.11
CA LYS A 107 -24.14 -18.31 -25.14
C LYS A 107 -24.12 -16.77 -25.31
N ARG A 108 -25.16 -16.11 -24.82
CA ARG A 108 -25.32 -14.63 -24.87
C ARG A 108 -24.94 -13.92 -23.58
N ILE A 109 -24.64 -14.67 -22.54
CA ILE A 109 -24.32 -14.14 -21.21
C ILE A 109 -22.81 -14.12 -21.06
N ASN A 110 -22.29 -13.05 -20.51
CA ASN A 110 -20.90 -12.89 -20.10
C ASN A 110 -20.85 -12.48 -18.62
N LEU A 111 -20.20 -13.29 -17.81
CA LEU A 111 -19.94 -13.02 -16.39
C LEU A 111 -18.44 -12.78 -16.22
N GLY A 112 -18.06 -11.61 -15.71
CA GLY A 112 -16.68 -11.30 -15.42
C GLY A 112 -16.45 -10.97 -13.96
N ALA A 113 -15.29 -11.32 -13.45
CA ALA A 113 -14.83 -10.93 -12.13
C ALA A 113 -13.35 -10.53 -12.18
N ASN A 114 -13.00 -9.46 -11.48
CA ASN A 114 -11.62 -9.07 -11.20
C ASN A 114 -11.41 -9.11 -9.69
N VAL A 115 -10.31 -9.70 -9.29
CA VAL A 115 -9.87 -9.72 -7.89
C VAL A 115 -8.46 -9.15 -7.85
N ALA A 116 -8.23 -8.19 -6.96
CA ALA A 116 -6.90 -7.69 -6.66
C ALA A 116 -6.68 -7.76 -5.15
N TRP A 117 -5.67 -8.49 -4.74
CA TRP A 117 -5.29 -8.63 -3.32
C TRP A 117 -3.87 -8.12 -3.11
N LYS A 118 -3.64 -7.47 -1.98
CA LYS A 118 -2.33 -7.02 -1.53
C LYS A 118 -2.14 -7.33 -0.06
N SER A 119 -0.92 -7.72 0.31
CA SER A 119 -0.55 -7.89 1.70
C SER A 119 -0.43 -6.55 2.41
N LYS A 120 -0.49 -6.59 3.74
CA LYS A 120 -0.24 -5.44 4.60
C LYS A 120 1.11 -4.78 4.30
N ILE A 121 1.20 -3.50 4.63
CA ILE A 121 2.41 -2.70 4.51
C ILE A 121 3.27 -2.92 5.75
N LEU A 122 4.58 -3.17 5.57
CA LEU A 122 5.50 -3.51 6.65
C LEU A 122 6.25 -2.32 7.24
N ALA A 123 6.43 -1.25 6.47
CA ALA A 123 7.13 -0.06 6.91
C ALA A 123 6.38 1.20 6.47
N VAL A 124 6.33 2.16 7.37
CA VAL A 124 5.70 3.47 7.18
C VAL A 124 6.63 4.57 7.70
N ASP A 125 6.21 5.80 7.57
CA ASP A 125 6.91 6.91 8.20
C ASP A 125 6.81 6.79 9.71
N TYR A 126 7.93 7.02 10.42
CA TYR A 126 7.95 6.92 11.87
C TYR A 126 6.96 7.86 12.55
N LEU A 127 6.72 9.05 11.99
CA LEU A 127 5.73 9.99 12.53
C LEU A 127 4.30 9.41 12.58
N MET A 128 4.00 8.43 11.73
CA MET A 128 2.73 7.70 11.79
C MET A 128 2.65 6.74 12.97
N MET A 129 3.80 6.37 13.56
CA MET A 129 3.90 5.42 14.67
C MET A 129 4.26 6.10 15.99
N ASP A 130 4.17 7.43 16.04
CA ASP A 130 4.49 8.21 17.22
C ASP A 130 3.44 7.96 18.33
N GLU A 131 3.89 7.39 19.43
CA GLU A 131 3.09 7.05 20.62
C GLU A 131 3.35 8.03 21.79
N ARG A 132 3.71 9.30 21.52
CA ARG A 132 3.95 10.28 22.58
C ARG A 132 2.77 10.41 23.53
N PRO A 133 3.02 10.76 24.83
CA PRO A 133 1.97 10.96 25.82
C PRO A 133 0.94 12.01 25.38
N LYS A 134 -0.33 11.77 25.67
CA LYS A 134 -1.48 12.58 25.26
C LYS A 134 -1.33 14.10 25.49
N ALA A 135 -0.62 14.53 26.54
CA ALA A 135 -0.45 15.94 26.88
C ALA A 135 0.32 16.76 25.81
N GLN A 136 1.14 16.12 24.97
CA GLN A 136 1.89 16.79 23.89
C GLN A 136 1.21 16.66 22.53
N LEU A 137 0.16 15.85 22.43
CA LEU A 137 -0.49 15.47 21.19
C LEU A 137 -1.81 16.21 20.93
N ASP A 138 -2.38 16.90 21.93
CA ASP A 138 -3.77 17.41 21.85
C ASP A 138 -4.06 18.27 20.61
N LEU A 139 -3.20 19.20 20.26
CA LEU A 139 -3.40 20.04 19.08
C LEU A 139 -3.09 19.28 17.78
N MET A 140 -2.03 18.48 17.78
CA MET A 140 -1.63 17.70 16.61
C MET A 140 -2.60 16.54 16.34
N ASP A 141 -3.12 15.90 17.38
CA ASP A 141 -4.16 14.87 17.27
C ASP A 141 -5.47 15.42 16.76
N TYR A 142 -5.86 16.61 17.20
CA TYR A 142 -7.03 17.31 16.70
C TYR A 142 -6.92 17.58 15.19
N VAL A 143 -5.79 18.14 14.76
CA VAL A 143 -5.52 18.42 13.33
C VAL A 143 -5.47 17.12 12.52
N ARG A 144 -4.82 16.08 13.03
CA ARG A 144 -4.75 14.76 12.39
C ARG A 144 -6.12 14.07 12.33
N GLY A 145 -6.92 14.17 13.40
CA GLY A 145 -8.28 13.64 13.45
C GLY A 145 -9.16 14.24 12.36
N ILE A 146 -9.07 15.55 12.12
CA ILE A 146 -9.77 16.23 11.03
C ILE A 146 -9.23 15.79 9.66
N ALA A 147 -7.90 15.72 9.50
CA ALA A 147 -7.27 15.41 8.22
C ALA A 147 -7.43 13.95 7.79
N PHE A 148 -7.46 13.01 8.74
CA PHE A 148 -7.44 11.56 8.46
C PHE A 148 -8.70 10.81 8.96
N GLY A 149 -9.65 11.49 9.59
CA GLY A 149 -10.98 10.95 9.90
C GLY A 149 -11.01 9.87 10.99
N TYR A 150 -10.02 9.82 11.91
CA TYR A 150 -10.05 8.85 12.99
C TYR A 150 -10.72 9.38 14.27
N SER A 151 -11.18 8.47 15.11
CA SER A 151 -11.97 8.76 16.31
C SER A 151 -11.17 9.51 17.38
N LYS A 152 -11.85 10.41 18.11
CA LYS A 152 -11.26 11.16 19.23
C LYS A 152 -10.67 10.19 20.28
N GLY A 153 -9.37 10.34 20.54
CA GLY A 153 -8.64 9.51 21.52
C GLY A 153 -7.90 8.31 20.93
N GLU A 154 -8.01 8.06 19.61
CA GLU A 154 -7.21 7.08 18.91
C GLU A 154 -5.98 7.78 18.32
N THR A 155 -4.77 7.28 18.58
CA THR A 155 -3.56 7.80 17.94
C THR A 155 -3.47 7.27 16.50
N LEU A 156 -2.73 7.98 15.63
CA LEU A 156 -2.49 7.52 14.27
C LEU A 156 -1.80 6.15 14.26
N ALA A 157 -0.89 5.90 15.21
CA ALA A 157 -0.24 4.61 15.39
C ALA A 157 -1.23 3.50 15.72
N THR A 158 -2.16 3.74 16.66
CA THR A 158 -3.18 2.76 17.04
C THR A 158 -4.13 2.47 15.88
N TYR A 159 -4.58 3.52 15.19
CA TYR A 159 -5.41 3.38 13.98
C TYR A 159 -4.70 2.56 12.90
N TRP A 160 -3.43 2.89 12.61
CA TRP A 160 -2.62 2.17 11.63
C TRP A 160 -2.45 0.70 11.99
N LYS A 161 -2.05 0.39 13.23
CA LYS A 161 -1.88 -1.00 13.68
C LYS A 161 -3.16 -1.82 13.51
N LYS A 162 -4.32 -1.21 13.76
CA LYS A 162 -5.62 -1.85 13.65
C LYS A 162 -6.08 -2.07 12.21
N HIS A 163 -5.80 -1.13 11.31
CA HIS A 163 -6.32 -1.13 9.94
C HIS A 163 -5.30 -1.54 8.87
N ASN A 164 -4.03 -1.67 9.22
CA ASN A 164 -3.00 -2.17 8.31
C ASN A 164 -3.07 -3.69 8.19
N THR A 165 -4.06 -4.15 7.48
CA THR A 165 -4.31 -5.57 7.19
C THR A 165 -4.14 -5.85 5.71
N ASP A 166 -4.09 -7.10 5.35
CA ASP A 166 -4.25 -7.52 3.97
C ASP A 166 -5.62 -7.07 3.47
N TYR A 167 -5.70 -6.66 2.20
CA TYR A 167 -6.97 -6.25 1.61
C TYR A 167 -7.15 -6.78 0.20
N ALA A 168 -8.41 -6.99 -0.15
CA ALA A 168 -8.81 -7.38 -1.49
C ALA A 168 -9.90 -6.46 -2.02
N THR A 169 -9.84 -6.18 -3.32
CA THR A 169 -10.93 -5.56 -4.08
C THR A 169 -11.49 -6.57 -5.05
N VAL A 170 -12.81 -6.58 -5.19
CA VAL A 170 -13.52 -7.47 -6.11
C VAL A 170 -14.47 -6.64 -6.95
N ASP A 171 -14.32 -6.72 -8.27
CA ASP A 171 -15.21 -6.12 -9.24
C ASP A 171 -15.92 -7.22 -10.03
N MET A 172 -17.22 -7.07 -10.22
CA MET A 172 -18.02 -8.01 -10.98
C MET A 172 -18.70 -7.30 -12.14
N ARG A 173 -18.86 -8.02 -13.26
CA ARG A 173 -19.58 -7.53 -14.43
C ARG A 173 -20.48 -8.60 -15.01
N LEU A 174 -21.65 -8.16 -15.49
CA LEU A 174 -22.61 -8.96 -16.21
C LEU A 174 -22.85 -8.30 -17.56
N GLY A 175 -22.71 -9.06 -18.64
CA GLY A 175 -23.01 -8.63 -19.98
C GLY A 175 -24.01 -9.57 -20.64
N VAL A 176 -24.95 -9.02 -21.39
CA VAL A 176 -25.89 -9.77 -22.19
C VAL A 176 -25.84 -9.28 -23.64
N LYS A 177 -25.56 -10.15 -24.59
CA LYS A 177 -25.58 -9.80 -26.02
C LYS A 177 -27.03 -9.80 -26.51
N ALA A 178 -27.55 -8.64 -26.87
CA ALA A 178 -28.85 -8.55 -27.51
C ALA A 178 -28.90 -9.29 -28.86
N SER A 179 -30.03 -9.83 -29.25
CA SER A 179 -30.20 -10.44 -30.57
C SER A 179 -30.07 -9.38 -31.66
N LYS A 180 -29.46 -9.74 -32.80
CA LYS A 180 -29.43 -8.88 -33.99
C LYS A 180 -30.75 -8.83 -34.76
N GLU A 181 -31.78 -9.51 -34.28
CA GLU A 181 -33.08 -9.53 -34.93
C GLU A 181 -34.01 -8.50 -34.30
N VAL A 182 -33.74 -7.23 -34.47
CA VAL A 182 -34.74 -6.16 -34.47
C VAL A 182 -34.29 -5.20 -35.56
N ALA A 183 -34.67 -5.50 -36.78
CA ALA A 183 -34.76 -4.56 -37.88
C ALA A 183 -36.14 -4.68 -38.45
#